data_16d5829ba1981432254c5feac638cf28
#
_entry.id   16d5829ba1981432254c5feac638cf28
#
_cell.length_a   1.000
_cell.length_b   1.000
_cell.length_c   1.000
_cell.angle_alpha   90.00
_cell.angle_beta   90.00
_cell.angle_gamma   90.00
#
_symmetry.space_group_name_H-M   'P 1'
#
loop_
_entity.id
_entity.type
_entity.pdbx_description
1 polymer ?
#
loop_
_entity_poly.entity_id
_entity_poly.type
_entity_poly.pdbx_seq_one_letter_code
_entity_poly.pdbx_strand_id
1 'polypeptide(L)'
;VPINSKQKGKRGEREFAKLCRDHGYDARRSQQYAGGVDSADVIGLPGIHIEVKLRDRITEADKLDFIKQAIRDSQMSAKFPIVAHKEKYRQWYVSMEMRDFAYMYTVAYGAPFEGGAVTKTFQVVTMTVEAWFEVYKEFEACMWLKAREEV
;
A
#
# COMPACT_ATOMS: atom_id res chain seq x y z
N VAL A 1 -2.62 -26.42 17.20
CA VAL A 1 -3.63 -26.36 16.13
C VAL A 1 -3.17 -25.35 15.10
N PRO A 2 -2.99 -25.75 13.84
CA PRO A 2 -2.57 -24.79 12.82
C PRO A 2 -3.65 -23.69 12.66
N ILE A 3 -3.21 -22.45 12.73
CA ILE A 3 -4.09 -21.30 12.52
C ILE A 3 -4.61 -21.36 11.07
N ASN A 4 -5.91 -21.34 10.90
CA ASN A 4 -6.54 -21.30 9.60
C ASN A 4 -6.01 -20.05 8.84
N SER A 5 -5.39 -20.27 7.68
CA SER A 5 -4.80 -19.21 6.84
C SER A 5 -5.81 -18.12 6.45
N LYS A 6 -7.09 -18.47 6.24
CA LYS A 6 -8.17 -17.53 6.00
C LYS A 6 -8.40 -16.58 7.18
N GLN A 7 -8.42 -17.10 8.41
CA GLN A 7 -8.60 -16.29 9.63
C GLN A 7 -7.40 -15.39 9.86
N LYS A 8 -6.20 -15.88 9.60
CA LYS A 8 -4.95 -15.10 9.68
C LYS A 8 -4.98 -13.92 8.69
N GLY A 9 -5.40 -14.17 7.46
CA GLY A 9 -5.56 -13.14 6.44
C GLY A 9 -6.55 -12.06 6.87
N LYS A 10 -7.73 -12.46 7.33
CA LYS A 10 -8.78 -11.53 7.82
C LYS A 10 -8.29 -10.70 9.01
N ARG A 11 -7.52 -11.31 9.91
CA ARG A 11 -6.94 -10.61 11.06
C ARG A 11 -5.97 -9.53 10.60
N GLY A 12 -5.07 -9.84 9.67
CA GLY A 12 -4.13 -8.87 9.12
C GLY A 12 -4.85 -7.71 8.43
N GLU A 13 -5.87 -7.99 7.64
CA GLU A 13 -6.68 -6.98 6.97
C GLU A 13 -7.35 -6.02 7.97
N ARG A 14 -7.92 -6.57 9.06
CA ARG A 14 -8.54 -5.77 10.13
C ARG A 14 -7.53 -4.91 10.88
N GLU A 15 -6.37 -5.49 11.21
CA GLU A 15 -5.29 -4.74 11.89
C GLU A 15 -4.81 -3.58 11.04
N PHE A 16 -4.55 -3.80 9.75
CA PHE A 16 -4.08 -2.73 8.88
C PHE A 16 -5.15 -1.68 8.62
N ALA A 17 -6.41 -2.08 8.43
CA ALA A 17 -7.52 -1.13 8.31
C ALA A 17 -7.62 -0.23 9.55
N LYS A 18 -7.42 -0.78 10.75
CA LYS A 18 -7.38 0.00 11.99
C LYS A 18 -6.23 1.01 11.99
N LEU A 19 -5.04 0.61 11.54
CA LEU A 19 -3.90 1.54 11.42
C LEU A 19 -4.23 2.70 10.47
N CYS A 20 -4.88 2.43 9.36
CA CYS A 20 -5.33 3.48 8.45
C CYS A 20 -6.32 4.43 9.12
N ARG A 21 -7.27 3.90 9.91
CA ARG A 21 -8.21 4.74 10.67
C ARG A 21 -7.49 5.57 11.73
N ASP A 22 -6.49 5.01 12.39
CA ASP A 22 -5.66 5.74 13.37
C ASP A 22 -4.91 6.91 12.71
N HIS A 23 -4.63 6.83 11.42
CA HIS A 23 -4.05 7.91 10.62
C HIS A 23 -5.10 8.88 10.02
N GLY A 24 -6.38 8.71 10.35
CA GLY A 24 -7.43 9.65 9.95
C GLY A 24 -8.20 9.30 8.68
N TYR A 25 -8.09 8.08 8.17
CA TYR A 25 -8.79 7.63 6.98
C TYR A 25 -9.97 6.72 7.32
N ASP A 26 -11.04 6.79 6.54
CA ASP A 26 -12.21 5.91 6.69
C ASP A 26 -11.95 4.57 6.00
N ALA A 27 -11.00 3.83 6.52
CA ALA A 27 -10.57 2.56 5.96
C ALA A 27 -11.30 1.38 6.60
N ARG A 28 -11.54 0.36 5.78
CA ARG A 28 -12.20 -0.87 6.22
C ARG A 28 -11.71 -2.04 5.37
N ARG A 29 -11.89 -3.23 5.90
CA ARG A 29 -11.68 -4.45 5.16
C ARG A 29 -12.65 -4.50 3.98
N SER A 30 -12.13 -4.83 2.78
CA SER A 30 -12.97 -5.02 1.60
C SER A 30 -13.82 -6.28 1.75
N GLN A 31 -15.10 -6.19 1.41
CA GLN A 31 -15.93 -7.37 1.25
C GLN A 31 -15.76 -7.88 -0.18
N GLN A 32 -14.82 -8.80 -0.35
CA GLN A 32 -14.59 -9.41 -1.66
C GLN A 32 -15.68 -10.43 -1.95
N TYR A 33 -16.51 -10.10 -2.91
CA TYR A 33 -17.26 -11.13 -3.61
C TYR A 33 -16.32 -11.72 -4.68
N ALA A 34 -16.23 -13.05 -4.74
CA ALA A 34 -15.35 -13.76 -5.65
C ALA A 34 -15.46 -13.23 -7.09
N GLY A 35 -14.34 -12.78 -7.67
CA GLY A 35 -14.26 -12.35 -9.05
C GLY A 35 -14.44 -10.87 -9.33
N GLY A 36 -14.42 -9.99 -8.32
CA GLY A 36 -14.46 -8.54 -8.52
C GLY A 36 -13.18 -7.99 -9.16
N VAL A 37 -13.34 -7.01 -10.05
CA VAL A 37 -12.25 -6.38 -10.81
C VAL A 37 -11.30 -5.54 -9.91
N ASP A 38 -11.72 -5.22 -8.70
CA ASP A 38 -10.93 -4.50 -7.70
C ASP A 38 -10.81 -5.39 -6.45
N SER A 39 -9.76 -6.20 -6.42
CA SER A 39 -9.55 -7.23 -5.40
C SER A 39 -8.71 -6.75 -4.21
N ALA A 40 -8.69 -5.44 -3.93
CA ALA A 40 -7.98 -4.89 -2.77
C ALA A 40 -8.48 -5.50 -1.45
N ASP A 41 -7.57 -5.77 -0.53
CA ASP A 41 -7.90 -6.35 0.79
C ASP A 41 -8.48 -5.32 1.75
N VAL A 42 -8.04 -4.07 1.65
CA VAL A 42 -8.50 -2.92 2.44
C VAL A 42 -8.83 -1.78 1.49
N ILE A 43 -9.90 -1.07 1.78
CA ILE A 43 -10.34 0.11 1.02
C ILE A 43 -10.45 1.32 1.95
N GLY A 44 -10.42 2.53 1.38
CA GLY A 44 -10.59 3.78 2.14
C GLY A 44 -9.41 4.74 2.06
N LEU A 45 -8.33 4.40 1.35
CA LEU A 45 -7.25 5.33 1.03
C LEU A 45 -7.41 5.78 -0.44
N PRO A 46 -7.83 7.03 -0.70
CA PRO A 46 -8.00 7.50 -2.08
C PRO A 46 -6.77 7.28 -2.95
N GLY A 47 -6.98 6.69 -4.12
CA GLY A 47 -5.93 6.45 -5.12
C GLY A 47 -4.99 5.28 -4.81
N ILE A 48 -5.24 4.51 -3.75
CA ILE A 48 -4.35 3.42 -3.32
C ILE A 48 -5.08 2.07 -3.37
N HIS A 49 -4.44 1.08 -3.99
CA HIS A 49 -4.85 -0.32 -3.96
C HIS A 49 -4.02 -1.05 -2.90
N ILE A 50 -4.67 -1.58 -1.87
CA ILE A 50 -4.00 -2.14 -0.68
C ILE A 50 -4.13 -3.66 -0.66
N GLU A 51 -2.99 -4.34 -0.73
CA GLU A 51 -2.87 -5.77 -0.41
C GLU A 51 -2.26 -5.92 0.98
N VAL A 52 -2.73 -6.89 1.75
CA VAL A 52 -2.27 -7.13 3.12
C VAL A 52 -1.70 -8.53 3.23
N LYS A 53 -0.50 -8.64 3.78
CA LYS A 53 0.21 -9.91 3.99
C LYS A 53 0.67 -10.04 5.44
N LEU A 54 0.10 -11.00 6.15
CA LEU A 54 0.51 -11.37 7.50
C LEU A 54 1.12 -12.76 7.44
N ARG A 55 2.41 -12.88 7.72
CA ARG A 55 3.17 -14.12 7.59
C ARG A 55 4.06 -14.33 8.81
N ASP A 56 4.47 -15.57 9.05
CA ASP A 56 5.46 -15.85 10.09
C ASP A 56 6.82 -15.27 9.72
N ARG A 57 7.17 -15.33 8.44
CA ARG A 57 8.42 -14.80 7.89
C ARG A 57 8.20 -14.27 6.47
N ILE A 58 8.85 -13.17 6.15
CA ILE A 58 8.79 -12.53 4.83
C ILE A 58 10.21 -12.28 4.35
N THR A 59 10.58 -12.88 3.22
CA THR A 59 11.87 -12.66 2.57
C THR A 59 11.80 -11.50 1.58
N GLU A 60 12.96 -11.04 1.09
CA GLU A 60 12.99 -10.03 0.02
C GLU A 60 12.35 -10.53 -1.28
N ALA A 61 12.50 -11.82 -1.59
CA ALA A 61 11.84 -12.45 -2.73
C ALA A 61 10.32 -12.45 -2.56
N ASP A 62 9.82 -12.70 -1.34
CA ASP A 62 8.39 -12.65 -1.03
C ASP A 62 7.83 -11.24 -1.29
N LYS A 63 8.54 -10.20 -0.86
CA LYS A 63 8.12 -8.80 -1.10
C LYS A 63 7.99 -8.49 -2.58
N LEU A 64 8.95 -8.93 -3.39
CA LEU A 64 8.89 -8.79 -4.84
C LEU A 64 7.64 -9.45 -5.42
N ASP A 65 7.36 -10.68 -5.03
CA ASP A 65 6.19 -11.43 -5.50
C ASP A 65 4.89 -10.76 -5.07
N PHE A 66 4.81 -10.28 -3.83
CA PHE A 66 3.64 -9.55 -3.31
C PHE A 66 3.37 -8.28 -4.11
N ILE A 67 4.41 -7.51 -4.42
CA ILE A 67 4.27 -6.27 -5.20
C ILE A 67 3.85 -6.58 -6.63
N LYS A 68 4.42 -7.58 -7.26
CA LYS A 68 4.01 -8.00 -8.61
C LYS A 68 2.55 -8.44 -8.64
N GLN A 69 2.09 -9.17 -7.62
CA GLN A 69 0.68 -9.53 -7.48
C GLN A 69 -0.20 -8.29 -7.33
N ALA A 70 0.16 -7.38 -6.46
CA ALA A 70 -0.59 -6.13 -6.23
C ALA A 70 -0.69 -5.29 -7.51
N ILE A 71 0.39 -5.21 -8.29
CA ILE A 71 0.39 -4.53 -9.58
C ILE A 71 -0.60 -5.17 -10.55
N ARG A 72 -0.60 -6.51 -10.66
CA ARG A 72 -1.54 -7.23 -11.52
C ARG A 72 -2.99 -6.97 -11.10
N ASP A 73 -3.27 -7.05 -9.80
CA ASP A 73 -4.62 -6.91 -9.26
C ASP A 73 -5.15 -5.47 -9.33
N SER A 74 -4.25 -4.48 -9.42
CA SER A 74 -4.61 -3.06 -9.50
C SER A 74 -4.69 -2.49 -10.92
N GLN A 75 -4.32 -3.25 -11.94
CA GLN A 75 -4.17 -2.74 -13.33
C GLN A 75 -5.41 -2.02 -13.86
N MET A 76 -6.61 -2.49 -13.51
CA MET A 76 -7.86 -1.92 -14.00
C MET A 76 -8.40 -0.78 -13.15
N SER A 77 -7.78 -0.49 -12.01
CA SER A 77 -8.28 0.50 -11.05
C SER A 77 -7.62 1.88 -11.17
N ALA A 78 -6.52 2.01 -11.90
CA ALA A 78 -5.68 3.22 -12.00
C ALA A 78 -5.20 3.74 -10.64
N LYS A 79 -5.05 2.86 -9.65
CA LYS A 79 -4.57 3.17 -8.30
C LYS A 79 -3.12 2.74 -8.13
N PHE A 80 -2.42 3.37 -7.20
CA PHE A 80 -1.07 2.93 -6.81
C PHE A 80 -1.15 1.67 -5.94
N PRO A 81 -0.56 0.54 -6.37
CA PRO A 81 -0.55 -0.66 -5.56
C PRO A 81 0.48 -0.57 -4.44
N ILE A 82 0.05 -0.90 -3.23
CA ILE A 82 0.92 -1.07 -2.08
C ILE A 82 0.67 -2.42 -1.42
N VAL A 83 1.68 -2.92 -0.72
CA VAL A 83 1.56 -4.09 0.14
C VAL A 83 1.87 -3.69 1.57
N ALA A 84 0.88 -3.81 2.44
CA ALA A 84 1.07 -3.72 3.88
C ALA A 84 1.42 -5.12 4.38
N HIS A 85 2.55 -5.25 5.07
CA HIS A 85 3.02 -6.56 5.51
C HIS A 85 3.58 -6.54 6.91
N LYS A 86 3.41 -7.67 7.59
CA LYS A 86 3.89 -7.87 8.95
C LYS A 86 4.33 -9.31 9.14
N GLU A 87 5.50 -9.49 9.73
CA GLU A 87 5.95 -10.77 10.27
C GLU A 87 5.42 -10.96 11.70
N LYS A 88 5.30 -12.19 12.10
CA LYS A 88 4.91 -12.56 13.48
C LYS A 88 5.83 -11.87 14.50
N TYR A 89 5.24 -11.22 15.51
CA TYR A 89 5.92 -10.46 16.57
C TYR A 89 6.71 -9.23 16.11
N ARG A 90 6.49 -8.77 14.86
CA ARG A 90 7.15 -7.56 14.35
C ARG A 90 6.13 -6.47 14.01
N GLN A 91 6.62 -5.29 13.66
CA GLN A 91 5.76 -4.17 13.28
C GLN A 91 5.32 -4.26 11.82
N TRP A 92 4.32 -3.47 11.48
CA TRP A 92 3.85 -3.30 10.12
C TRP A 92 4.79 -2.44 9.28
N TYR A 93 4.94 -2.82 8.01
CA TYR A 93 5.65 -2.07 6.99
C TYR A 93 4.77 -1.91 5.76
N VAL A 94 5.10 -0.91 4.93
CA VAL A 94 4.50 -0.72 3.62
C VAL A 94 5.60 -0.85 2.56
N SER A 95 5.34 -1.64 1.54
CA SER A 95 6.20 -1.77 0.36
C SER A 95 5.44 -1.36 -0.89
N MET A 96 6.13 -0.71 -1.82
CA MET A 96 5.58 -0.37 -3.12
C MET A 96 6.69 -0.26 -4.15
N GLU A 97 6.33 -0.15 -5.43
CA GLU A 97 7.29 0.08 -6.50
C GLU A 97 7.96 1.45 -6.31
N MET A 98 9.29 1.48 -6.45
CA MET A 98 10.06 2.71 -6.24
C MET A 98 9.63 3.85 -7.15
N ARG A 99 9.25 3.57 -8.40
CA ARG A 99 8.77 4.60 -9.34
C ARG A 99 7.49 5.27 -8.86
N ASP A 100 6.56 4.48 -8.35
CA ASP A 100 5.30 5.01 -7.81
C ASP A 100 5.57 5.86 -6.57
N PHE A 101 6.44 5.39 -5.69
CA PHE A 101 6.82 6.15 -4.50
C PHE A 101 7.54 7.45 -4.87
N ALA A 102 8.48 7.40 -5.81
CA ALA A 102 9.18 8.59 -6.29
C ALA A 102 8.22 9.63 -6.87
N TYR A 103 7.21 9.19 -7.62
CA TYR A 103 6.15 10.07 -8.13
C TYR A 103 5.37 10.72 -7.00
N MET A 104 4.90 9.92 -6.02
CA MET A 104 4.17 10.43 -4.86
C MET A 104 5.00 11.47 -4.09
N TYR A 105 6.27 11.18 -3.87
CA TYR A 105 7.20 12.06 -3.16
C TYR A 105 7.40 13.39 -3.91
N THR A 106 7.61 13.33 -5.21
CA THR A 106 7.80 14.52 -6.04
C THR A 106 6.56 15.41 -6.03
N VAL A 107 5.36 14.82 -6.11
CA VAL A 107 4.10 15.57 -6.01
C VAL A 107 3.94 16.18 -4.61
N ALA A 108 4.24 15.40 -3.57
CA ALA A 108 4.07 15.82 -2.18
C ALA A 108 4.97 16.99 -1.81
N TYR A 109 6.21 16.98 -2.24
CA TYR A 109 7.24 17.92 -1.76
C TYR A 109 7.80 18.87 -2.85
N GLY A 110 7.41 18.68 -4.10
CA GLY A 110 7.90 19.51 -5.20
C GLY A 110 9.39 19.32 -5.52
N ALA A 111 9.98 18.21 -5.08
CA ALA A 111 11.40 17.92 -5.25
C ALA A 111 11.59 16.44 -5.63
N PRO A 112 12.62 16.09 -6.43
CA PRO A 112 12.86 14.70 -6.78
C PRO A 112 13.22 13.86 -5.56
N PHE A 113 12.80 12.59 -5.56
CA PHE A 113 13.18 11.64 -4.55
C PHE A 113 14.62 11.18 -4.80
N GLU A 114 15.51 11.43 -3.83
CA GLU A 114 16.95 11.15 -3.94
C GLU A 114 17.36 9.80 -3.32
N GLY A 115 16.40 9.01 -2.83
CA GLY A 115 16.64 7.74 -2.13
C GLY A 115 17.10 6.57 -2.99
N GLY A 116 17.39 6.80 -4.27
CA GLY A 116 17.88 5.76 -5.19
C GLY A 116 17.80 6.20 -6.64
N ALA A 117 18.64 5.65 -7.47
CA ALA A 117 18.58 5.88 -8.91
C ALA A 117 17.31 5.26 -9.48
N VAL A 118 16.47 6.06 -10.15
CA VAL A 118 15.35 5.54 -10.92
C VAL A 118 15.91 4.85 -12.15
N THR A 119 16.12 3.56 -12.05
CA THR A 119 16.63 2.73 -13.15
C THR A 119 15.47 2.10 -13.91
N LYS A 120 15.76 1.48 -15.07
CA LYS A 120 14.77 0.66 -15.79
C LYS A 120 14.45 -0.65 -15.06
N THR A 121 15.22 -1.00 -14.04
CA THR A 121 15.05 -2.21 -13.24
C THR A 121 13.92 -2.04 -12.26
N PHE A 122 13.07 -3.03 -12.14
CA PHE A 122 12.01 -3.09 -11.14
C PHE A 122 12.62 -3.07 -9.73
N GLN A 123 12.22 -2.11 -8.92
CA GLN A 123 12.71 -1.93 -7.56
C GLN A 123 11.55 -1.73 -6.60
N VAL A 124 11.68 -2.31 -5.40
CA VAL A 124 10.71 -2.17 -4.31
C VAL A 124 11.33 -1.33 -3.21
N VAL A 125 10.57 -0.37 -2.69
CA VAL A 125 10.92 0.39 -1.50
C VAL A 125 10.04 -0.09 -0.34
N THR A 126 10.64 -0.22 0.85
CA THR A 126 9.95 -0.62 2.08
C THR A 126 10.20 0.42 3.16
N MET A 127 9.17 0.78 3.89
CA MET A 127 9.26 1.75 4.97
C MET A 127 8.25 1.45 6.08
N THR A 128 8.40 2.11 7.22
CA THR A 128 7.42 2.02 8.29
C THR A 128 6.08 2.61 7.85
N VAL A 129 5.01 2.19 8.48
CA VAL A 129 3.66 2.72 8.20
C VAL A 129 3.63 4.23 8.41
N GLU A 130 4.26 4.72 9.48
CA GLU A 130 4.33 6.15 9.81
C GLU A 130 5.02 6.95 8.71
N ALA A 131 6.17 6.47 8.23
CA ALA A 131 6.93 7.13 7.16
C ALA A 131 6.12 7.17 5.85
N TRP A 132 5.43 6.08 5.52
CA TRP A 132 4.60 6.04 4.33
C TRP A 132 3.42 7.02 4.42
N PHE A 133 2.71 7.04 5.54
CA PHE A 133 1.57 7.95 5.71
C PHE A 133 1.99 9.43 5.72
N GLU A 134 3.19 9.74 6.20
CA GLU A 134 3.72 11.10 6.12
C GLU A 134 3.78 11.60 4.67
N VAL A 135 4.31 10.80 3.76
CA VAL A 135 4.36 11.13 2.34
C VAL A 135 2.97 11.10 1.70
N TYR A 136 2.18 10.07 2.01
CA TYR A 136 0.86 9.91 1.42
C TYR A 136 -0.08 11.08 1.76
N LYS A 137 -0.08 11.55 2.99
CA LYS A 137 -0.91 12.70 3.42
C LYS A 137 -0.58 13.95 2.62
N GLU A 138 0.69 14.25 2.42
CA GLU A 138 1.12 15.40 1.62
C GLU A 138 0.76 15.21 0.14
N PHE A 139 0.95 14.00 -0.38
CA PHE A 139 0.54 13.67 -1.75
C PHE A 139 -0.96 13.87 -1.96
N GLU A 140 -1.79 13.32 -1.08
CA GLU A 140 -3.24 13.45 -1.18
C GLU A 140 -3.68 14.92 -1.10
N ALA A 141 -3.12 15.69 -0.17
CA ALA A 141 -3.42 17.12 -0.04
C ALA A 141 -3.12 17.87 -1.33
N CYS A 142 -1.99 17.60 -1.97
CA CYS A 142 -1.62 18.22 -3.25
C CYS A 142 -2.58 17.83 -4.38
N MET A 143 -3.02 16.58 -4.42
CA MET A 143 -3.98 16.11 -5.43
C MET A 143 -5.34 16.77 -5.26
N TRP A 144 -5.81 16.95 -4.04
CA TRP A 144 -7.05 17.68 -3.75
C TRP A 144 -6.99 19.15 -4.16
N LEU A 145 -5.87 19.81 -3.91
CA LEU A 145 -5.65 21.22 -4.32
C LEU A 145 -5.70 21.37 -5.84
N LYS A 146 -5.02 20.49 -6.58
CA LYS A 146 -5.06 20.48 -8.04
C LYS A 146 -6.46 20.28 -8.58
N ALA A 147 -7.22 19.35 -8.04
CA ALA A 147 -8.59 19.09 -8.45
C ALA A 147 -9.50 20.32 -8.26
N ARG A 148 -9.21 21.19 -7.28
CA ARG A 148 -9.96 22.43 -7.06
C ARG A 148 -9.58 23.54 -8.05
N GLU A 149 -8.34 23.56 -8.52
CA GLU A 149 -7.86 24.54 -9.49
C GLU A 149 -8.38 24.28 -10.91
N GLU A 150 -8.75 23.02 -11.21
CA GLU A 150 -9.30 22.60 -12.50
C GLU A 150 -10.82 22.82 -12.65
N VAL A 151 -11.49 23.31 -11.63
CA VAL A 151 -12.94 23.57 -11.65
C VAL A 151 -13.25 25.00 -12.07
#